data_9226a95ecb565bdd9937e0c06c782a1a
#
_entry.id   9226a95ecb565bdd9937e0c06c782a1a
#
_cell.length_a   1.000
_cell.length_b   1.000
_cell.length_c   1.000
_cell.angle_alpha   90.00
_cell.angle_beta   90.00
_cell.angle_gamma   90.00
#
_symmetry.space_group_name_H-M   'P 1'
#
loop_
_entity.id
_entity.type
_entity.pdbx_description
1 polymer ?
#
loop_
_entity_poly.entity_id
_entity_poly.type
_entity_poly.pdbx_seq_one_letter_code
_entity_poly.pdbx_strand_id
1 'polypeptide(L)'
;MTLRMDHFTIVTDQLEATRQFYVDLLGLEVGPRPPFPVDGLWLYADSHPMLHVISVEQMPEPRRGVLDHMAFFSSGLGSMLDKLDDHNVRYRIIRAPGENRTWQVFFKDPNDVEVELDFAAEETPPADWKQRSKR
;
A
#
# COMPACT_ATOMS: atom_id res chain seq x y z
N MET A 1 -19.69 19.03 13.22
CA MET A 1 -18.31 18.50 13.12
C MET A 1 -18.25 17.54 11.96
N THR A 2 -17.19 17.64 11.14
CA THR A 2 -16.96 16.75 10.01
C THR A 2 -15.62 16.06 10.18
N LEU A 3 -15.59 14.73 10.01
CA LEU A 3 -14.35 13.99 10.02
C LEU A 3 -13.91 13.68 8.60
N ARG A 4 -12.61 13.75 8.36
CA ARG A 4 -11.98 13.39 7.09
C ARG A 4 -10.69 12.65 7.40
N MET A 5 -10.45 11.58 6.67
CA MET A 5 -9.21 10.83 6.83
C MET A 5 -8.02 11.75 6.47
N ASP A 6 -7.03 11.81 7.33
CA ASP A 6 -5.83 12.60 7.10
C ASP A 6 -4.64 11.72 6.72
N HIS A 7 -4.27 10.81 7.59
CA HIS A 7 -3.13 9.93 7.31
C HIS A 7 -3.19 8.65 8.12
N PHE A 8 -2.41 7.67 7.68
CA PHE A 8 -2.04 6.50 8.48
C PHE A 8 -0.60 6.65 8.93
N THR A 9 -0.29 6.06 10.07
CA THR A 9 1.09 5.97 10.54
C THR A 9 1.46 4.51 10.72
N ILE A 10 2.59 4.11 10.15
CA ILE A 10 3.17 2.77 10.34
C ILE A 10 4.52 2.91 11.02
N VAL A 11 4.94 1.87 11.70
CA VAL A 11 6.28 1.78 12.27
C VAL A 11 7.11 0.79 11.49
N THR A 12 8.41 0.99 11.45
CA THR A 12 9.32 0.11 10.73
C THR A 12 10.70 0.09 11.37
N ASP A 13 11.33 -1.08 11.35
CA ASP A 13 12.76 -1.22 11.63
C ASP A 13 13.58 -1.32 10.33
N GLN A 14 12.93 -1.09 9.17
CA GLN A 14 13.52 -1.16 7.85
C GLN A 14 13.12 0.07 7.03
N LEU A 15 13.58 1.25 7.46
CA LEU A 15 13.13 2.51 6.88
C LEU A 15 13.39 2.59 5.37
N GLU A 16 14.60 2.20 4.93
CA GLU A 16 14.95 2.29 3.51
C GLU A 16 14.16 1.31 2.64
N ALA A 17 14.00 0.07 3.09
CA ALA A 17 13.18 -0.90 2.35
C ALA A 17 11.72 -0.43 2.26
N THR A 18 11.21 0.20 3.31
CA THR A 18 9.85 0.74 3.33
C THR A 18 9.73 1.90 2.35
N ARG A 19 10.71 2.82 2.35
CA ARG A 19 10.75 3.92 1.38
C ARG A 19 10.74 3.38 -0.06
N GLN A 20 11.62 2.45 -0.38
CA GLN A 20 11.70 1.87 -1.72
C GLN A 20 10.38 1.25 -2.14
N PHE A 21 9.73 0.51 -1.25
CA PHE A 21 8.46 -0.12 -1.54
C PHE A 21 7.38 0.90 -1.92
N TYR A 22 7.17 1.89 -1.09
CA TYR A 22 6.09 2.85 -1.32
C TYR A 22 6.42 3.85 -2.43
N VAL A 23 7.69 4.21 -2.61
CA VAL A 23 8.09 5.14 -3.67
C VAL A 23 8.24 4.43 -5.01
N ASP A 24 9.04 3.37 -5.08
CA ASP A 24 9.38 2.75 -6.35
C ASP A 24 8.23 1.89 -6.89
N LEU A 25 7.54 1.18 -6.01
CA LEU A 25 6.45 0.29 -6.41
C LEU A 25 5.11 1.01 -6.48
N LEU A 26 4.76 1.79 -5.46
CA LEU A 26 3.44 2.41 -5.40
C LEU A 26 3.39 3.86 -5.87
N GLY A 27 4.54 4.48 -6.12
CA GLY A 27 4.59 5.82 -6.70
C GLY A 27 4.32 6.95 -5.72
N LEU A 28 4.43 6.70 -4.41
CA LEU A 28 4.36 7.79 -3.44
C LEU A 28 5.65 8.61 -3.47
N GLU A 29 5.58 9.84 -2.98
CA GLU A 29 6.72 10.75 -3.00
C GLU A 29 7.13 11.11 -1.57
N VAL A 30 8.45 11.09 -1.31
CA VAL A 30 8.98 11.61 -0.05
C VAL A 30 8.88 13.13 -0.08
N GLY A 31 8.31 13.71 0.98
CA GLY A 31 8.16 15.15 1.05
C GLY A 31 8.45 15.71 2.45
N PRO A 32 8.21 17.01 2.62
CA PRO A 32 8.51 17.69 3.89
C PRO A 32 7.90 17.01 5.10
N ARG A 33 8.65 16.99 6.18
CA ARG A 33 8.27 16.40 7.46
C ARG A 33 8.79 17.31 8.58
N PRO A 34 7.96 17.64 9.59
CA PRO A 34 8.47 18.40 10.73
C PRO A 34 9.65 17.70 11.38
N PRO A 35 10.55 18.46 12.04
CA PRO A 35 11.78 17.90 12.63
C PRO A 35 11.51 17.16 13.95
N PHE A 36 10.75 16.08 13.88
CA PHE A 36 10.51 15.23 15.05
C PHE A 36 11.82 14.58 15.52
N PRO A 37 11.96 14.29 16.83
CA PRO A 37 13.19 13.73 17.37
C PRO A 37 13.42 12.26 17.03
N VAL A 38 12.55 11.63 16.25
CA VAL A 38 12.70 10.25 15.77
C VAL A 38 12.77 10.25 14.25
N ASP A 39 13.55 9.32 13.71
CA ASP A 39 13.64 9.17 12.26
C ASP A 39 12.34 8.69 11.66
N GLY A 40 12.09 9.08 10.44
CA GLY A 40 10.91 8.68 9.73
C GLY A 40 10.79 9.38 8.40
N LEU A 41 9.69 9.13 7.74
CA LEU A 41 9.36 9.71 6.43
C LEU A 41 7.90 10.10 6.41
N TRP A 42 7.59 11.14 5.65
CA TRP A 42 6.24 11.41 5.21
C TRP A 42 6.16 11.15 3.72
N LEU A 43 5.23 10.30 3.34
CA LEU A 43 5.02 9.87 1.96
C LEU A 43 3.72 10.48 1.44
N TYR A 44 3.83 11.14 0.30
CA TYR A 44 2.79 11.99 -0.26
C TYR A 44 2.14 11.32 -1.46
N ALA A 45 0.81 11.45 -1.54
CA ALA A 45 0.04 11.20 -2.76
C ALA A 45 -0.85 12.42 -2.99
N ASP A 46 -0.94 12.89 -4.23
CA ASP A 46 -1.73 14.08 -4.58
C ASP A 46 -1.41 15.27 -3.66
N SER A 47 -0.13 15.49 -3.39
CA SER A 47 0.38 16.59 -2.57
C SER A 47 -0.07 16.54 -1.10
N HIS A 48 -0.58 15.39 -0.65
CA HIS A 48 -1.00 15.18 0.73
C HIS A 48 -0.13 14.13 1.41
N PRO A 49 0.41 14.40 2.61
CA PRO A 49 1.25 13.42 3.34
C PRO A 49 0.39 12.35 3.99
N MET A 50 -0.09 11.41 3.20
CA MET A 50 -1.08 10.43 3.62
C MET A 50 -0.52 9.24 4.39
N LEU A 51 0.77 8.95 4.26
CA LEU A 51 1.41 7.84 4.97
C LEU A 51 2.63 8.35 5.72
N HIS A 52 2.55 8.28 7.05
CA HIS A 52 3.67 8.63 7.92
C HIS A 52 4.37 7.35 8.34
N VAL A 53 5.69 7.35 8.27
CA VAL A 53 6.51 6.20 8.64
C VAL A 53 7.43 6.62 9.78
N ILE A 54 7.42 5.86 10.86
CA ILE A 54 8.28 6.11 12.03
C ILE A 54 9.26 4.97 12.15
N SER A 55 10.55 5.30 12.26
CA SER A 55 11.60 4.32 12.51
C SER A 55 11.59 3.90 13.97
N VAL A 56 11.62 2.60 14.22
CA VAL A 56 11.68 2.02 15.56
C VAL A 56 12.78 0.98 15.62
N GLU A 57 13.31 0.75 16.80
CA GLU A 57 14.34 -0.28 16.99
C GLU A 57 13.73 -1.68 17.04
N GLN A 58 12.52 -1.79 17.57
CA GLN A 58 11.85 -3.08 17.75
C GLN A 58 10.42 -3.02 17.28
N MET A 59 10.07 -3.95 16.41
CA MET A 59 8.71 -4.05 15.86
C MET A 59 7.74 -4.63 16.88
N PRO A 60 6.46 -4.20 16.83
CA PRO A 60 5.45 -4.81 17.69
C PRO A 60 5.20 -6.27 17.30
N GLU A 61 4.79 -7.05 18.30
CA GLU A 61 4.35 -8.43 18.10
C GLU A 61 2.98 -8.65 18.75
N PRO A 62 1.99 -9.16 18.02
CA PRO A 62 2.02 -9.47 16.58
C PRO A 62 2.05 -8.20 15.74
N ARG A 63 2.50 -8.31 14.50
CA ARG A 63 2.56 -7.16 13.59
C ARG A 63 1.19 -6.76 13.07
N ARG A 64 0.29 -7.72 12.92
CA ARG A 64 -1.10 -7.46 12.52
C ARG A 64 -1.99 -7.30 13.74
N GLY A 65 -3.02 -6.47 13.62
CA GLY A 65 -3.94 -6.18 14.72
C GLY A 65 -5.32 -5.81 14.20
N VAL A 66 -6.07 -5.05 15.02
CA VAL A 66 -7.43 -4.67 14.68
C VAL A 66 -7.53 -3.75 13.47
N LEU A 67 -6.49 -2.98 13.18
CA LEU A 67 -6.40 -2.27 11.90
C LEU A 67 -5.89 -3.29 10.87
N ASP A 68 -6.81 -3.82 10.07
CA ASP A 68 -6.54 -4.96 9.20
C ASP A 68 -5.70 -4.59 7.99
N HIS A 69 -6.07 -3.54 7.28
CA HIS A 69 -5.37 -3.10 6.08
C HIS A 69 -5.65 -1.63 5.79
N MET A 70 -4.87 -1.07 4.87
CA MET A 70 -5.15 0.23 4.28
C MET A 70 -5.37 0.04 2.79
N ALA A 71 -6.23 0.88 2.20
CA ALA A 71 -6.58 0.77 0.80
C ALA A 71 -6.37 2.09 0.08
N PHE A 72 -5.88 1.99 -1.16
CA PHE A 72 -5.73 3.12 -2.07
C PHE A 72 -6.55 2.84 -3.31
N PHE A 73 -7.17 3.86 -3.87
CA PHE A 73 -7.76 3.75 -5.19
C PHE A 73 -6.69 4.06 -6.23
N SER A 74 -6.60 3.23 -7.27
CA SER A 74 -5.55 3.35 -8.27
C SER A 74 -6.10 3.09 -9.67
N SER A 75 -5.23 3.22 -10.66
CA SER A 75 -5.55 2.90 -12.06
C SER A 75 -4.38 2.15 -12.69
N GLY A 76 -4.64 1.44 -13.79
CA GLY A 76 -3.61 0.67 -14.47
C GLY A 76 -3.39 -0.69 -13.83
N LEU A 77 -4.45 -1.47 -13.68
CA LEU A 77 -4.40 -2.80 -13.05
C LEU A 77 -3.29 -3.67 -13.64
N GLY A 78 -3.27 -3.83 -14.96
CA GLY A 78 -2.27 -4.67 -15.61
C GLY A 78 -0.84 -4.22 -15.33
N SER A 79 -0.57 -2.93 -15.44
CA SER A 79 0.76 -2.37 -15.16
C SER A 79 1.18 -2.58 -13.71
N MET A 80 0.24 -2.46 -12.78
CA MET A 80 0.54 -2.68 -11.37
C MET A 80 0.88 -4.14 -11.09
N LEU A 81 0.16 -5.08 -11.69
CA LEU A 81 0.47 -6.50 -11.53
C LEU A 81 1.87 -6.81 -12.05
N ASP A 82 2.26 -6.22 -13.18
CA ASP A 82 3.59 -6.38 -13.72
C ASP A 82 4.66 -5.83 -12.77
N LYS A 83 4.43 -4.67 -12.18
CA LYS A 83 5.34 -4.10 -11.17
C LYS A 83 5.49 -5.00 -9.96
N LEU A 84 4.37 -5.54 -9.45
CA LEU A 84 4.40 -6.46 -8.31
C LEU A 84 5.23 -7.68 -8.63
N ASP A 85 5.04 -8.27 -9.81
CA ASP A 85 5.82 -9.42 -10.26
C ASP A 85 7.31 -9.07 -10.39
N ASP A 86 7.63 -7.93 -10.98
CA ASP A 86 9.02 -7.48 -11.16
C ASP A 86 9.74 -7.26 -9.83
N HIS A 87 9.01 -6.89 -8.79
CA HIS A 87 9.54 -6.68 -7.45
C HIS A 87 9.43 -7.92 -6.57
N ASN A 88 9.00 -9.06 -7.12
CA ASN A 88 8.81 -10.32 -6.40
C ASN A 88 7.84 -10.20 -5.23
N VAL A 89 6.82 -9.38 -5.37
CA VAL A 89 5.77 -9.20 -4.37
C VAL A 89 4.61 -10.12 -4.70
N ARG A 90 4.27 -11.01 -3.77
CA ARG A 90 3.11 -11.89 -3.92
C ARG A 90 1.83 -11.08 -3.68
N TYR A 91 0.80 -11.40 -4.47
CA TYR A 91 -0.47 -10.68 -4.37
C TYR A 91 -1.64 -11.60 -4.63
N ARG A 92 -2.80 -11.17 -4.19
CA ARG A 92 -4.06 -11.84 -4.42
C ARG A 92 -4.99 -10.85 -5.10
N ILE A 93 -5.69 -11.31 -6.13
CA ILE A 93 -6.65 -10.49 -6.87
C ILE A 93 -8.04 -11.05 -6.63
N ILE A 94 -8.99 -10.17 -6.31
CA ILE A 94 -10.40 -10.56 -6.26
C ILE A 94 -11.24 -9.52 -6.98
N ARG A 95 -12.40 -9.95 -7.43
CA ARG A 95 -13.44 -9.08 -7.97
C ARG A 95 -14.44 -8.84 -6.85
N ALA A 96 -14.62 -7.60 -6.43
CA ALA A 96 -15.57 -7.29 -5.37
C ALA A 96 -16.99 -7.66 -5.82
N PRO A 97 -17.81 -8.23 -4.95
CA PRO A 97 -19.19 -8.54 -5.29
C PRO A 97 -20.05 -7.27 -5.31
N GLY A 98 -21.26 -7.39 -5.84
CA GLY A 98 -22.23 -6.30 -5.86
C GLY A 98 -22.10 -5.42 -7.07
N GLU A 99 -22.63 -4.21 -7.00
CA GLU A 99 -22.75 -3.33 -8.16
C GLU A 99 -21.42 -2.69 -8.56
N ASN A 100 -20.61 -2.32 -7.57
CA ASN A 100 -19.35 -1.60 -7.82
C ASN A 100 -18.31 -2.47 -8.51
N ARG A 101 -18.21 -3.74 -8.14
CA ARG A 101 -17.36 -4.75 -8.77
C ARG A 101 -15.94 -4.27 -9.06
N THR A 102 -15.36 -3.51 -8.15
CA THR A 102 -13.96 -3.10 -8.26
C THR A 102 -13.04 -4.31 -8.27
N TRP A 103 -11.90 -4.16 -8.91
CA TRP A 103 -10.81 -5.12 -8.79
C TRP A 103 -10.01 -4.75 -7.55
N GLN A 104 -9.77 -5.72 -6.69
CA GLN A 104 -9.03 -5.52 -5.45
C GLN A 104 -7.77 -6.37 -5.47
N VAL A 105 -6.62 -5.73 -5.27
CA VAL A 105 -5.32 -6.40 -5.25
C VAL A 105 -4.74 -6.23 -3.85
N PHE A 106 -4.45 -7.36 -3.20
CA PHE A 106 -3.94 -7.39 -1.83
C PHE A 106 -2.51 -7.90 -1.82
N PHE A 107 -1.64 -7.22 -1.10
CA PHE A 107 -0.26 -7.63 -0.90
C PHE A 107 0.28 -7.02 0.39
N LYS A 108 1.49 -7.42 0.78
CA LYS A 108 2.11 -6.94 2.00
C LYS A 108 3.32 -6.08 1.71
N ASP A 109 3.50 -5.05 2.53
CA ASP A 109 4.71 -4.26 2.51
C ASP A 109 5.85 -5.00 3.26
N PRO A 110 7.08 -4.44 3.31
CA PRO A 110 8.19 -5.09 4.03
C PRO A 110 7.97 -5.28 5.54
N ASN A 111 6.98 -4.61 6.11
CA ASN A 111 6.68 -4.66 7.55
C ASN A 111 5.48 -5.55 7.88
N ASP A 112 4.99 -6.32 6.91
CA ASP A 112 3.78 -7.13 7.03
C ASP A 112 2.48 -6.32 7.08
N VAL A 113 2.51 -5.05 6.68
CA VAL A 113 1.29 -4.26 6.55
C VAL A 113 0.53 -4.75 5.31
N GLU A 114 -0.76 -5.07 5.51
CA GLU A 114 -1.63 -5.43 4.39
C GLU A 114 -2.03 -4.18 3.63
N VAL A 115 -1.77 -4.19 2.33
CA VAL A 115 -2.11 -3.09 1.42
C VAL A 115 -3.12 -3.60 0.40
N GLU A 116 -4.16 -2.83 0.17
CA GLU A 116 -5.16 -3.09 -0.85
C GLU A 116 -5.11 -1.98 -1.89
N LEU A 117 -5.13 -2.35 -3.15
CA LEU A 117 -5.33 -1.41 -4.25
C LEU A 117 -6.64 -1.74 -4.94
N ASP A 118 -7.49 -0.73 -5.07
CA ASP A 118 -8.76 -0.86 -5.75
C ASP A 118 -8.68 -0.23 -7.15
N PHE A 119 -9.19 -0.95 -8.13
CA PHE A 119 -9.22 -0.49 -9.53
C PHE A 119 -10.65 -0.50 -10.03
N ALA A 120 -10.96 0.43 -10.94
CA ALA A 120 -12.31 0.56 -11.47
C ALA A 120 -12.80 -0.75 -12.11
N ALA A 121 -14.09 -0.99 -11.97
CA ALA A 121 -14.73 -2.20 -12.50
C ALA A 121 -14.51 -2.38 -14.00
N GLU A 122 -14.35 -1.28 -14.73
CA GLU A 122 -14.20 -1.26 -16.19
C GLU A 122 -12.80 -1.64 -16.65
N GLU A 123 -11.81 -1.67 -15.75
CA GLU A 123 -10.47 -2.09 -16.12
C GLU A 123 -10.44 -3.58 -16.45
N THR A 124 -9.62 -3.93 -17.44
CA THR A 124 -9.50 -5.32 -17.88
C THR A 124 -8.19 -5.89 -17.32
N PRO A 125 -8.27 -6.97 -16.52
CA PRO A 125 -7.07 -7.62 -16.05
C PRO A 125 -6.38 -8.41 -17.17
N PRO A 126 -5.11 -8.78 -17.02
CA PRO A 126 -4.47 -9.70 -17.95
C PRO A 126 -5.25 -11.02 -18.04
N ALA A 127 -5.17 -11.69 -19.20
CA ALA A 127 -5.93 -12.92 -19.41
C ALA A 127 -5.60 -14.02 -18.39
N ASP A 128 -4.36 -14.01 -17.89
CA ASP A 128 -3.86 -15.00 -16.92
C ASP A 128 -3.94 -14.54 -15.45
N TRP A 129 -4.78 -13.55 -15.15
CA TRP A 129 -4.81 -12.96 -13.81
C TRP A 129 -5.08 -13.99 -12.71
N LYS A 130 -5.91 -15.00 -12.99
CA LYS A 130 -6.25 -16.01 -11.99
C LYS A 130 -5.03 -16.85 -11.61
N GLN A 131 -4.20 -17.19 -12.59
CA GLN A 131 -2.97 -17.94 -12.37
C GLN A 131 -1.91 -17.08 -11.65
N ARG A 132 -1.91 -15.78 -11.89
CA ARG A 132 -0.99 -14.83 -11.26
C ARG A 132 -1.38 -14.51 -9.83
N SER A 133 -2.66 -14.66 -9.48
CA SER A 133 -3.16 -14.40 -8.13
C SER A 133 -2.64 -15.45 -7.16
N LYS A 134 -1.92 -15.04 -6.13
CA LYS A 134 -1.29 -15.93 -5.14
C LYS A 134 -1.66 -15.46 -3.74
N ARG A 135 -1.56 -16.36 -2.75
CA ARG A 135 -1.87 -16.02 -1.36
C ARG A 135 -0.62 -15.62 -0.61
#